data_f3840834a8bcb7373a508e42a5581339
#
_entry.id   f3840834a8bcb7373a508e42a5581339
#
_cell.length_a   1.000
_cell.length_b   1.000
_cell.length_c   1.000
_cell.angle_alpha   90.00
_cell.angle_beta   90.00
_cell.angle_gamma   90.00
#
_symmetry.space_group_name_H-M   'P 1'
#
loop_
_entity.id
_entity.type
_entity.pdbx_description
1 polymer ?
#
loop_
_entity_poly.entity_id
_entity_poly.type
_entity_poly.pdbx_seq_one_letter_code
_entity_poly.pdbx_strand_id
1 'polypeptide(L)'
;MLAQYVYPSKFGLFRIIRHGRQWRVLHEEQEIGRHDTAEAALIATRMAYPQARLPGELDQWRYIPELALAHSRVSSEGTRWSLAG
;
A
#
# COMPACT_ATOMS: atom_id res chain seq x y z
N MET A 1 -6.52 -7.31 -9.10
CA MET A 1 -5.10 -7.14 -9.09
C MET A 1 -4.72 -5.72 -8.94
N LEU A 2 -3.94 -5.38 -7.93
CA LEU A 2 -3.74 -3.99 -7.61
C LEU A 2 -2.28 -3.71 -7.30
N ALA A 3 -1.71 -2.73 -8.01
CA ALA A 3 -0.37 -2.24 -7.67
C ALA A 3 -0.46 -1.46 -6.36
N GLN A 4 0.56 -1.58 -5.52
CA GLN A 4 0.50 -0.89 -4.24
C GLN A 4 1.87 -0.51 -3.73
N TYR A 5 1.89 0.56 -2.94
CA TYR A 5 3.05 0.97 -2.15
C TYR A 5 2.75 0.65 -0.70
N VAL A 6 3.71 0.07 -0.01
CA VAL A 6 3.51 -0.42 1.36
C VAL A 6 4.61 0.12 2.25
N TYR A 7 4.24 0.57 3.44
CA TYR A 7 5.23 1.01 4.41
C TYR A 7 4.82 0.60 5.82
N PRO A 8 5.55 -0.32 6.46
CA PRO A 8 5.28 -0.67 7.84
C PRO A 8 5.90 0.37 8.77
N SER A 9 5.07 0.98 9.59
CA SER A 9 5.52 2.01 10.52
C SER A 9 5.29 1.53 11.94
N LYS A 10 5.78 2.31 12.91
CA LYS A 10 5.52 2.00 14.30
C LYS A 10 4.04 2.11 14.65
N PHE A 11 3.30 2.83 13.85
CA PHE A 11 1.88 3.05 14.09
C PHE A 11 1.00 2.16 13.23
N GLY A 12 1.58 1.16 12.58
CA GLY A 12 0.84 0.23 11.78
C GLY A 12 1.26 0.26 10.32
N LEU A 13 0.63 -0.58 9.53
CA LEU A 13 0.95 -0.73 8.13
C LEU A 13 0.17 0.26 7.30
N PHE A 14 0.86 1.05 6.49
CA PHE A 14 0.22 1.96 5.55
C PHE A 14 0.35 1.41 4.15
N ARG A 15 -0.73 1.47 3.38
CA ARG A 15 -0.74 1.01 2.01
C ARG A 15 -1.42 2.03 1.12
N ILE A 16 -0.85 2.28 -0.04
CA ILE A 16 -1.43 3.14 -1.06
C ILE A 16 -1.67 2.24 -2.25
N ILE A 17 -2.93 1.91 -2.50
CA ILE A 17 -3.33 0.88 -3.45
C ILE A 17 -4.11 1.47 -4.61
N ARG A 18 -3.66 1.17 -5.82
CA ARG A 18 -4.38 1.61 -7.00
C ARG A 18 -5.67 0.81 -7.15
N HIS A 19 -6.78 1.52 -7.32
CA HIS A 19 -8.07 0.88 -7.52
C HIS A 19 -8.80 1.66 -8.60
N GLY A 20 -8.80 1.12 -9.82
CA GLY A 20 -9.35 1.83 -10.94
C GLY A 20 -8.52 3.05 -11.26
N ARG A 21 -9.14 4.21 -11.27
CA ARG A 21 -8.45 5.45 -11.55
C ARG A 21 -8.00 6.19 -10.32
N GLN A 22 -8.22 5.60 -9.15
CA GLN A 22 -7.90 6.27 -7.91
C GLN A 22 -6.92 5.45 -7.08
N TRP A 23 -6.31 6.11 -6.10
CA TRP A 23 -5.41 5.47 -5.17
C TRP A 23 -6.03 5.54 -3.78
N ARG A 24 -6.26 4.38 -3.20
CA ARG A 24 -6.83 4.26 -1.86
C ARG A 24 -5.70 4.19 -0.85
N VAL A 25 -5.90 4.87 0.28
CA VAL A 25 -4.94 4.79 1.37
C VAL A 25 -5.57 3.97 2.48
N LEU A 26 -4.83 2.96 2.94
CA LEU A 26 -5.29 2.14 4.05
C LEU A 26 -4.29 2.21 5.19
N HIS A 27 -4.81 2.33 6.39
CA HIS A 27 -4.03 2.21 7.61
C HIS A 27 -4.51 0.93 8.29
N GLU A 28 -3.65 -0.06 8.33
CA GLU A 28 -4.06 -1.40 8.66
C GLU A 28 -5.12 -1.84 7.66
N GLU A 29 -6.31 -2.15 8.11
CA GLU A 29 -7.36 -2.56 7.19
C GLU A 29 -8.41 -1.49 6.97
N GLN A 30 -8.18 -0.30 7.49
CA GLN A 30 -9.16 0.77 7.39
C GLN A 30 -8.78 1.73 6.28
N GLU A 31 -9.72 1.99 5.39
CA GLU A 31 -9.49 2.98 4.34
C GLU A 31 -9.61 4.37 4.92
N ILE A 32 -8.56 5.19 4.74
CA ILE A 32 -8.55 6.53 5.30
C ILE A 32 -8.63 7.61 4.24
N GLY A 33 -8.63 7.26 2.97
CA GLY A 33 -8.81 8.25 1.94
C GLY A 33 -8.65 7.68 0.54
N ARG A 34 -9.05 8.50 -0.45
CA ARG A 34 -8.87 8.17 -1.86
C ARG A 34 -8.39 9.43 -2.57
N HIS A 35 -7.49 9.24 -3.53
CA HIS A 35 -6.87 10.36 -4.22
C HIS A 35 -6.66 9.99 -5.68
N ASP A 36 -6.48 11.01 -6.52
CA ASP A 36 -6.33 10.79 -7.95
C ASP A 36 -4.95 10.30 -8.33
N THR A 37 -3.95 10.58 -7.51
CA THR A 37 -2.58 10.13 -7.78
C THR A 37 -1.98 9.55 -6.53
N ALA A 38 -0.95 8.72 -6.73
CA ALA A 38 -0.24 8.15 -5.59
C ALA A 38 0.48 9.23 -4.81
N GLU A 39 0.99 10.26 -5.51
CA GLU A 39 1.67 11.36 -4.83
C GLU A 39 0.74 12.14 -3.94
N ALA A 40 -0.48 12.42 -4.41
CA ALA A 40 -1.46 13.12 -3.59
C ALA A 40 -1.84 12.28 -2.39
N ALA A 41 -1.97 10.97 -2.59
CA ALA A 41 -2.27 10.06 -1.49
C ALA A 41 -1.16 10.09 -0.45
N LEU A 42 0.08 10.10 -0.88
CA LEU A 42 1.22 10.14 0.04
C LEU A 42 1.22 11.42 0.85
N ILE A 43 1.02 12.56 0.20
CA ILE A 43 1.02 13.84 0.89
C ILE A 43 -0.08 13.88 1.94
N ALA A 44 -1.29 13.46 1.55
CA ALA A 44 -2.41 13.48 2.48
C ALA A 44 -2.17 12.55 3.66
N THR A 45 -1.57 11.39 3.43
CA THR A 45 -1.31 10.45 4.50
C THR A 45 -0.27 11.00 5.47
N ARG A 46 0.77 11.63 4.95
CA ARG A 46 1.80 12.22 5.81
C ARG A 46 1.22 13.36 6.65
N MET A 47 0.29 14.12 6.09
CA MET A 47 -0.33 15.20 6.83
C MET A 47 -1.26 14.68 7.91
N ALA A 48 -1.94 13.56 7.65
CA ALA A 48 -2.84 12.98 8.62
C ALA A 48 -2.11 12.25 9.75
N TYR A 49 -0.94 11.72 9.46
CA TYR A 49 -0.16 10.93 10.45
C TYR A 49 1.27 11.42 10.54
N PRO A 50 1.48 12.67 10.96
CA PRO A 50 2.86 13.21 10.99
C PRO A 50 3.77 12.46 11.95
N GLN A 51 3.23 11.92 13.02
CA GLN A 51 4.03 11.21 14.00
C GLN A 51 4.53 9.87 13.47
N ALA A 52 3.95 9.36 12.41
CA ALA A 52 4.39 8.09 11.83
C ALA A 52 5.67 8.24 11.03
N ARG A 53 6.06 9.47 10.70
CA ARG A 53 7.30 9.77 9.98
C ARG A 53 7.42 8.98 8.69
N LEU A 54 6.35 9.01 7.91
CA LEU A 54 6.32 8.27 6.66
C LEU A 54 7.28 8.90 5.66
N PRO A 55 7.95 8.10 4.82
CA PRO A 55 8.87 8.66 3.84
C PRO A 55 8.14 9.60 2.88
N GLY A 56 8.81 10.67 2.51
CA GLY A 56 8.23 11.67 1.63
C GLY A 56 8.32 11.34 0.16
N GLU A 57 8.98 10.24 -0.19
CA GLU A 57 9.15 9.82 -1.57
C GLU A 57 8.58 8.43 -1.73
N LEU A 58 7.79 8.23 -2.78
CA LEU A 58 7.21 6.90 -3.01
C LEU A 58 8.26 5.83 -3.27
N ASP A 59 9.42 6.20 -3.78
CA ASP A 59 10.45 5.21 -4.02
C ASP A 59 11.08 4.68 -2.73
N GLN A 60 10.75 5.27 -1.60
CA GLN A 60 11.18 4.75 -0.29
C GLN A 60 10.12 3.85 0.32
N TRP A 61 8.99 3.72 -0.32
CA TRP A 61 7.99 2.75 0.04
C TRP A 61 8.23 1.48 -0.76
N ARG A 62 7.81 0.36 -0.21
CA ARG A 62 7.93 -0.89 -0.94
C ARG A 62 6.85 -0.95 -2.01
N TYR A 63 7.26 -1.10 -3.25
CA TYR A 63 6.32 -1.14 -4.36
C TYR A 63 6.06 -2.59 -4.76
N ILE A 64 4.78 -2.96 -4.83
CA ILE A 64 4.38 -4.29 -5.26
C ILE A 64 3.51 -4.11 -6.50
N PRO A 65 4.04 -4.44 -7.69
CA PRO A 65 3.28 -4.24 -8.91
C PRO A 65 2.18 -5.29 -9.06
N GLU A 66 1.22 -4.95 -9.88
CA GLU A 66 0.09 -5.81 -10.13
C GLU A 66 0.49 -7.22 -10.56
N LEU A 67 1.47 -7.30 -11.43
CA LEU A 67 1.92 -8.58 -11.94
C LEU A 67 2.52 -9.43 -10.82
N ALA A 68 3.29 -8.81 -9.94
CA ALA A 68 3.87 -9.54 -8.83
C ALA A 68 2.81 -10.03 -7.87
N LEU A 69 1.75 -9.25 -7.66
CA LEU A 69 0.66 -9.67 -6.79
C LEU A 69 -0.07 -10.87 -7.39
N ALA A 70 -0.31 -10.85 -8.69
CA ALA A 70 -0.96 -11.95 -9.33
C ALA A 70 -0.11 -13.22 -9.25
N HIS A 71 1.18 -13.07 -9.44
CA HIS A 71 2.09 -14.19 -9.39
C HIS A 71 2.16 -14.78 -7.99
N SER A 72 2.24 -13.93 -7.00
CA SER A 72 2.25 -14.38 -5.63
C SER A 72 0.99 -15.13 -5.27
N ARG A 73 -0.13 -14.68 -5.74
CA ARG A 73 -1.38 -15.34 -5.44
C ARG A 73 -1.42 -16.75 -6.02
N VAL A 74 -0.93 -16.90 -7.23
CA VAL A 74 -0.87 -18.20 -7.84
C VAL A 74 0.05 -19.12 -7.08
N SER A 75 1.21 -18.64 -6.71
CA SER A 75 2.18 -19.50 -6.05
C SER A 75 1.74 -19.87 -4.64
N SER A 76 0.93 -19.07 -3.98
CA SER A 76 0.53 -19.38 -2.63
C SER A 76 -0.66 -20.31 -2.58
N GLU A 77 -1.20 -20.67 -3.69
CA GLU A 77 -2.39 -21.44 -3.70
C GLU A 77 -2.20 -22.81 -3.14
N GLY A 78 -1.14 -23.39 -3.29
CA GLY A 78 -0.92 -24.69 -2.70
C GLY A 78 -0.38 -24.65 -1.33
N THR A 79 -0.18 -23.56 -0.82
CA THR A 79 0.41 -23.48 0.42
C THR A 79 -0.06 -22.45 1.28
N ARG A 80 0.02 -22.09 1.16
CA ARG A 80 -0.22 -21.25 1.84
C ARG A 80 0.25 -20.54 2.55
N TRP A 81 0.80 -20.21 2.50
CA TRP A 81 1.13 -19.41 3.01
C TRP A 81 1.49 -18.64 3.26
N SER A 82 1.54 -18.60 3.00
CA SER A 82 1.65 -17.75 3.18
C SER A 82 1.85 -16.89 3.16
N LEU A 83 1.98 -16.94 3.09
CA LEU A 83 1.97 -16.08 3.14
C LEU A 83 1.85 -15.44 3.09
N ALA A 84 1.76 -15.65 2.94
CA ALA A 84 1.43 -15.14 2.92
C ALA A 84 1.24 -14.86 2.72
N GLY A 85 1.31 -15.17 2.49
CA GLY A 85 0.92 -14.99 2.40
C GLY A 85 1.02 -14.85 2.36
#